data_17dd1e2419eebb1bb5296b90283950d4
#
_entry.id   17dd1e2419eebb1bb5296b90283950d4
#
_cell.length_a   1.000
_cell.length_b   1.000
_cell.length_c   1.000
_cell.angle_alpha   90.00
_cell.angle_beta   90.00
_cell.angle_gamma   90.00
#
_symmetry.space_group_name_H-M   'P 1'
#
loop_
_entity.id
_entity.type
_entity.pdbx_description
1 polymer ?
#
loop_
_entity_poly.entity_id
_entity_poly.type
_entity_poly.pdbx_seq_one_letter_code
_entity_poly.pdbx_strand_id
1 'polypeptide(L)'
;MLTAHSLCWLCQMPLAIARWGICSRCASALLASDPLCPQCGLPARSGTLPCGRCLQKPPPWQWLVMVNDYRPPLSSLIHQLKFNKRPELAPALARLLLLRIRQRRDLPRPDRIIGVPLWQRRQWKRGFNQSDLLCRPLSRWLDCAWRSDALTRRRRTATQHQLSARLRKQNLKNAFQLELSLQGHHIAIVDDVVTTGSTVAEISRLLLRNGAATVQVWCICRTL
;
A
#
# COMPACT_ATOMS: atom_id res chain seq x y z
N MET A 1 10.66 -32.21 21.50
CA MET A 1 10.96 -30.80 21.19
C MET A 1 9.64 -30.04 21.12
N LEU A 2 9.35 -29.20 22.11
CA LEU A 2 8.19 -28.31 22.08
C LEU A 2 8.50 -27.21 21.04
N THR A 3 7.89 -27.30 19.87
CA THR A 3 7.92 -26.23 18.88
C THR A 3 7.22 -25.02 19.51
N ALA A 4 7.97 -23.92 19.74
CA ALA A 4 7.39 -22.68 20.19
C ALA A 4 6.35 -22.23 19.15
N HIS A 5 5.07 -22.40 19.46
CA HIS A 5 3.98 -21.98 18.60
C HIS A 5 4.00 -20.44 18.52
N SER A 6 4.23 -19.91 17.31
CA SER A 6 4.07 -18.46 17.11
C SER A 6 2.61 -18.09 17.34
N LEU A 7 2.38 -16.98 18.04
CA LEU A 7 1.05 -16.48 18.35
C LEU A 7 0.56 -15.47 17.29
N CYS A 8 -0.74 -15.45 17.07
CA CYS A 8 -1.36 -14.45 16.22
C CYS A 8 -1.17 -13.03 16.80
N TRP A 9 -0.68 -12.10 16.01
CA TRP A 9 -0.46 -10.71 16.41
C TRP A 9 -1.72 -9.99 16.94
N LEU A 10 -2.91 -10.51 16.64
CA LEU A 10 -4.18 -9.88 17.05
C LEU A 10 -4.87 -10.59 18.21
N CYS A 11 -5.12 -11.88 18.10
CA CYS A 11 -5.90 -12.61 19.09
C CYS A 11 -5.04 -13.47 20.04
N GLN A 12 -3.73 -13.47 19.89
CA GLN A 12 -2.76 -14.24 20.70
C GLN A 12 -2.98 -15.76 20.70
N MET A 13 -3.86 -16.28 19.84
CA MET A 13 -4.04 -17.71 19.68
C MET A 13 -2.88 -18.33 18.87
N PRO A 14 -2.53 -19.59 19.14
CA PRO A 14 -1.50 -20.31 18.38
C PRO A 14 -1.77 -20.30 16.88
N LEU A 15 -0.71 -20.15 16.09
CA LEU A 15 -0.76 -20.20 14.64
C LEU A 15 -0.44 -21.59 14.12
N ALA A 16 -1.29 -22.15 13.26
CA ALA A 16 -1.00 -23.37 12.53
C ALA A 16 0.24 -23.22 11.61
N ILE A 17 0.44 -22.02 11.09
CA ILE A 17 1.60 -21.67 10.26
C ILE A 17 2.22 -20.39 10.83
N ALA A 18 3.31 -20.54 11.56
CA ALA A 18 4.02 -19.47 12.29
C ALA A 18 4.29 -18.22 11.43
N ARG A 19 4.77 -18.41 10.18
CA ARG A 19 5.10 -17.32 9.24
C ARG A 19 3.90 -16.48 8.79
N TRP A 20 2.66 -16.89 9.08
CA TRP A 20 1.48 -16.10 8.72
C TRP A 20 1.27 -14.88 9.62
N GLY A 21 1.75 -14.93 10.87
CA GLY A 21 1.66 -13.85 11.84
C GLY A 21 0.23 -13.46 12.25
N ILE A 22 -0.76 -13.65 11.40
CA ILE A 22 -2.19 -13.41 11.65
C ILE A 22 -2.94 -14.67 11.25
N CYS A 23 -3.76 -15.24 12.18
CA CYS A 23 -4.54 -16.44 11.94
C CYS A 23 -5.63 -16.20 10.88
N SER A 24 -6.18 -17.29 10.32
CA SER A 24 -7.21 -17.22 9.29
C SER A 24 -8.48 -16.49 9.77
N ARG A 25 -8.93 -16.75 11.00
CA ARG A 25 -10.10 -16.06 11.60
C ARG A 25 -9.92 -14.54 11.66
N CYS A 26 -8.78 -14.07 12.17
CA CYS A 26 -8.47 -12.65 12.22
C CYS A 26 -8.28 -12.06 10.82
N ALA A 27 -7.65 -12.78 9.91
CA ALA A 27 -7.51 -12.35 8.53
C ALA A 27 -8.86 -12.20 7.84
N SER A 28 -9.77 -13.16 7.98
CA SER A 28 -11.12 -13.09 7.41
C SER A 28 -11.91 -11.90 7.98
N ALA A 29 -11.85 -11.66 9.30
CA ALA A 29 -12.50 -10.51 9.93
C ALA A 29 -11.95 -9.17 9.40
N LEU A 30 -10.63 -9.06 9.19
CA LEU A 30 -10.00 -7.85 8.62
C LEU A 30 -10.34 -7.65 7.13
N LEU A 31 -10.57 -8.72 6.41
CA LEU A 31 -10.91 -8.68 4.98
C LEU A 31 -12.43 -8.53 4.75
N ALA A 32 -13.25 -8.66 5.77
CA ALA A 32 -14.66 -8.36 5.67
C ALA A 32 -14.85 -6.83 5.51
N SER A 33 -15.52 -6.40 4.47
CA SER A 33 -15.84 -4.99 4.21
C SER A 33 -17.08 -4.88 3.34
N ASP A 34 -17.79 -3.76 3.49
CA ASP A 34 -18.80 -3.35 2.53
C ASP A 34 -18.19 -3.14 1.14
N PRO A 35 -19.02 -3.06 0.08
CA PRO A 35 -18.53 -2.76 -1.25
C PRO A 35 -17.71 -1.47 -1.28
N LEU A 36 -16.53 -1.52 -1.87
CA LEU A 36 -15.61 -0.40 -1.99
C LEU A 36 -15.45 0.00 -3.45
N CYS A 37 -15.36 1.31 -3.70
CA CYS A 37 -15.07 1.82 -5.03
C CYS A 37 -13.73 1.25 -5.55
N PRO A 38 -13.70 0.63 -6.74
CA PRO A 38 -12.50 0.00 -7.28
C PRO A 38 -11.36 0.99 -7.56
N GLN A 39 -11.66 2.28 -7.72
CA GLN A 39 -10.67 3.31 -8.00
C GLN A 39 -10.18 4.05 -6.77
N CYS A 40 -11.01 4.34 -5.77
CA CYS A 40 -10.57 5.15 -4.63
C CYS A 40 -10.61 4.41 -3.28
N GLY A 41 -11.20 3.21 -3.22
CA GLY A 41 -11.31 2.44 -1.98
C GLY A 41 -12.27 3.01 -0.93
N LEU A 42 -13.07 4.03 -1.27
CA LEU A 42 -14.11 4.53 -0.36
C LEU A 42 -15.37 3.67 -0.47
N PRO A 43 -16.24 3.64 0.57
CA PRO A 43 -17.51 2.94 0.51
C PRO A 43 -18.31 3.33 -0.73
N ALA A 44 -18.90 2.36 -1.39
CA ALA A 44 -19.64 2.53 -2.63
C ALA A 44 -20.81 1.54 -2.69
N ARG A 45 -21.82 1.84 -3.53
CA ARG A 45 -22.94 0.92 -3.75
C ARG A 45 -22.54 -0.37 -4.45
N SER A 46 -21.47 -0.32 -5.26
CA SER A 46 -20.94 -1.45 -6.01
C SER A 46 -19.43 -1.53 -5.83
N GLY A 47 -18.89 -2.74 -5.69
CA GLY A 47 -17.45 -3.00 -5.67
C GLY A 47 -16.82 -3.09 -7.06
N THR A 48 -17.61 -3.06 -8.13
CA THR A 48 -17.16 -3.21 -9.51
C THR A 48 -17.17 -1.90 -10.30
N LEU A 49 -18.00 -0.93 -9.91
CA LEU A 49 -18.15 0.35 -10.59
C LEU A 49 -17.52 1.50 -9.80
N PRO A 50 -16.89 2.48 -10.47
CA PRO A 50 -16.42 3.69 -9.83
C PRO A 50 -17.56 4.45 -9.12
N CYS A 51 -17.27 5.03 -7.95
CA CYS A 51 -18.22 5.90 -7.27
C CYS A 51 -18.39 7.25 -8.00
N GLY A 52 -19.49 7.97 -7.74
CA GLY A 52 -19.78 9.27 -8.37
C GLY A 52 -18.63 10.27 -8.30
N ARG A 53 -17.87 10.28 -7.19
CA ARG A 53 -16.66 11.11 -7.04
C ARG A 53 -15.58 10.75 -8.07
N CYS A 54 -15.35 9.46 -8.31
CA CYS A 54 -14.37 9.01 -9.29
C CYS A 54 -14.83 9.18 -10.73
N LEU A 55 -16.15 9.12 -10.97
CA LEU A 55 -16.72 9.45 -12.29
C LEU A 55 -16.54 10.92 -12.62
N GLN A 56 -16.79 11.84 -11.66
CA GLN A 56 -16.60 13.28 -11.87
C GLN A 56 -15.12 13.69 -11.94
N LYS A 57 -14.28 13.06 -11.12
CA LYS A 57 -12.85 13.39 -11.05
C LYS A 57 -12.02 12.13 -10.88
N PRO A 58 -11.69 11.45 -11.98
CA PRO A 58 -10.91 10.22 -11.94
C PRO A 58 -9.53 10.43 -11.30
N PRO A 59 -9.08 9.50 -10.45
CA PRO A 59 -7.70 9.49 -10.00
C PRO A 59 -6.76 9.13 -11.17
N PRO A 60 -5.46 9.46 -11.08
CA PRO A 60 -4.48 9.13 -12.13
C PRO A 60 -4.04 7.66 -12.12
N TRP A 61 -4.70 6.79 -11.41
CA TRP A 61 -4.52 5.34 -11.41
C TRP A 61 -5.87 4.67 -11.73
N GLN A 62 -5.82 3.43 -12.20
CA GLN A 62 -7.02 2.70 -12.62
C GLN A 62 -7.67 1.95 -11.45
N TRP A 63 -6.88 1.36 -10.55
CA TRP A 63 -7.38 0.55 -9.44
C TRP A 63 -6.71 0.91 -8.12
N LEU A 64 -7.49 0.83 -7.04
CA LEU A 64 -6.98 0.87 -5.68
C LEU A 64 -7.43 -0.37 -4.93
N VAL A 65 -6.47 -1.06 -4.32
CA VAL A 65 -6.69 -2.22 -3.45
C VAL A 65 -6.24 -1.87 -2.04
N MET A 66 -7.10 -2.07 -1.06
CA MET A 66 -6.79 -1.87 0.35
C MET A 66 -7.26 -3.05 1.18
N VAL A 67 -6.64 -3.29 2.31
CA VAL A 67 -7.11 -4.32 3.25
C VAL A 67 -8.38 -3.84 3.94
N ASN A 68 -8.32 -2.70 4.64
CA ASN A 68 -9.48 -2.09 5.30
C ASN A 68 -9.20 -0.62 5.68
N ASP A 69 -10.13 0.01 6.42
CA ASP A 69 -10.01 1.37 6.94
C ASP A 69 -8.85 1.52 7.93
N TYR A 70 -8.36 2.77 8.08
CA TYR A 70 -7.34 3.12 9.06
C TYR A 70 -7.93 3.25 10.48
N ARG A 71 -8.34 2.12 11.05
CA ARG A 71 -8.86 1.99 12.42
C ARG A 71 -8.32 0.72 13.09
N PRO A 72 -8.39 0.62 14.43
CA PRO A 72 -7.99 -0.61 15.11
C PRO A 72 -8.75 -1.82 14.55
N PRO A 73 -8.07 -2.99 14.46
CA PRO A 73 -6.71 -3.26 14.92
C PRO A 73 -5.61 -2.94 13.89
N LEU A 74 -5.92 -2.67 12.61
CA LEU A 74 -4.92 -2.43 11.56
C LEU A 74 -4.08 -1.17 11.82
N SER A 75 -4.70 -0.08 12.28
CA SER A 75 -3.96 1.15 12.61
C SER A 75 -2.94 0.91 13.72
N SER A 76 -3.25 0.06 14.70
CA SER A 76 -2.32 -0.32 15.78
C SER A 76 -1.13 -1.13 15.25
N LEU A 77 -1.35 -2.09 14.34
CA LEU A 77 -0.28 -2.85 13.70
C LEU A 77 0.62 -1.95 12.84
N ILE A 78 0.04 -1.03 12.08
CA ILE A 78 0.79 -0.04 11.27
C ILE A 78 1.60 0.89 12.18
N HIS A 79 1.03 1.33 13.31
CA HIS A 79 1.74 2.14 14.29
C HIS A 79 2.94 1.38 14.86
N GLN A 80 2.78 0.12 15.26
CA GLN A 80 3.86 -0.71 15.74
C GLN A 80 4.95 -0.89 14.68
N LEU A 81 4.59 -1.17 13.43
CA LEU A 81 5.53 -1.24 12.31
C LEU A 81 6.31 0.08 12.17
N LYS A 82 5.63 1.23 12.18
CA LYS A 82 6.23 2.54 11.90
C LYS A 82 7.08 3.11 13.04
N PHE A 83 6.61 2.99 14.27
CA PHE A 83 7.12 3.74 15.41
C PHE A 83 7.77 2.85 16.47
N ASN A 84 7.31 1.63 16.63
CA ASN A 84 7.91 0.67 17.58
C ASN A 84 8.96 -0.22 16.90
N LYS A 85 9.33 0.09 15.65
CA LYS A 85 10.37 -0.61 14.88
C LYS A 85 10.16 -2.14 14.85
N ARG A 86 8.93 -2.57 14.55
CA ARG A 86 8.58 -4.00 14.43
C ARG A 86 8.46 -4.45 12.96
N PRO A 87 9.58 -4.57 12.21
CA PRO A 87 9.57 -4.97 10.81
C PRO A 87 9.01 -6.39 10.59
N GLU A 88 9.02 -7.23 11.63
CA GLU A 88 8.46 -8.58 11.62
C GLU A 88 6.94 -8.62 11.35
N LEU A 89 6.24 -7.50 11.50
CA LEU A 89 4.82 -7.37 11.13
C LEU A 89 4.59 -7.27 9.63
N ALA A 90 5.59 -6.85 8.87
CA ALA A 90 5.43 -6.56 7.45
C ALA A 90 5.02 -7.79 6.61
N PRO A 91 5.55 -9.01 6.80
CA PRO A 91 5.09 -10.20 6.07
C PRO A 91 3.61 -10.52 6.34
N ALA A 92 3.14 -10.37 7.58
CA ALA A 92 1.74 -10.61 7.94
C ALA A 92 0.80 -9.57 7.27
N LEU A 93 1.17 -8.29 7.28
CA LEU A 93 0.44 -7.23 6.60
C LEU A 93 0.45 -7.41 5.08
N ALA A 94 1.60 -7.74 4.49
CA ALA A 94 1.70 -8.03 3.06
C ALA A 94 0.84 -9.24 2.66
N ARG A 95 0.73 -10.26 3.52
CA ARG A 95 -0.17 -11.41 3.29
C ARG A 95 -1.64 -10.98 3.27
N LEU A 96 -2.09 -10.11 4.17
CA LEU A 96 -3.44 -9.57 4.12
C LEU A 96 -3.70 -8.84 2.80
N LEU A 97 -2.75 -8.04 2.36
CA LEU A 97 -2.85 -7.32 1.08
C LEU A 97 -2.87 -8.29 -0.11
N LEU A 98 -2.04 -9.33 -0.10
CA LEU A 98 -2.07 -10.39 -1.11
C LEU A 98 -3.44 -11.07 -1.18
N LEU A 99 -4.03 -11.41 -0.03
CA LEU A 99 -5.36 -12.03 0.01
C LEU A 99 -6.41 -11.10 -0.59
N ARG A 100 -6.33 -9.81 -0.32
CA ARG A 100 -7.23 -8.81 -0.92
C ARG A 100 -7.03 -8.69 -2.43
N ILE A 101 -5.79 -8.66 -2.92
CA ILE A 101 -5.46 -8.62 -4.34
C ILE A 101 -6.05 -9.83 -5.05
N ARG A 102 -5.92 -11.02 -4.48
CA ARG A 102 -6.44 -12.27 -5.06
C ARG A 102 -7.97 -12.37 -5.10
N GLN A 103 -8.69 -11.61 -4.29
CA GLN A 103 -10.15 -11.48 -4.37
C GLN A 103 -10.62 -10.64 -5.58
N ARG A 104 -9.72 -9.86 -6.18
CA ARG A 104 -10.00 -8.98 -7.31
C ARG A 104 -9.59 -9.66 -8.62
N ARG A 105 -10.59 -10.11 -9.40
CA ARG A 105 -10.36 -10.77 -10.69
C ARG A 105 -10.16 -9.80 -11.86
N ASP A 106 -10.47 -8.53 -11.64
CA ASP A 106 -10.40 -7.45 -12.63
C ASP A 106 -9.03 -6.74 -12.69
N LEU A 107 -8.10 -7.14 -11.82
CA LEU A 107 -6.77 -6.54 -11.78
C LEU A 107 -5.84 -7.20 -12.81
N PRO A 108 -5.23 -6.46 -13.72
CA PRO A 108 -4.13 -6.98 -14.53
C PRO A 108 -2.95 -7.33 -13.61
N ARG A 109 -2.24 -8.41 -13.94
CA ARG A 109 -1.00 -8.76 -13.24
C ARG A 109 0.02 -7.63 -13.45
N PRO A 110 0.62 -7.07 -12.41
CA PRO A 110 1.65 -6.06 -12.59
C PRO A 110 2.97 -6.71 -13.04
N ASP A 111 3.67 -6.05 -13.94
CA ASP A 111 5.03 -6.41 -14.30
C ASP A 111 6.00 -6.04 -13.20
N ARG A 112 5.69 -4.97 -12.46
CA ARG A 112 6.56 -4.40 -11.45
C ARG A 112 5.79 -3.80 -10.27
N ILE A 113 6.35 -4.00 -9.08
CA ILE A 113 5.92 -3.34 -7.85
C ILE A 113 6.90 -2.22 -7.51
N ILE A 114 6.38 -1.06 -7.10
CA ILE A 114 7.16 0.11 -6.67
C ILE A 114 6.67 0.55 -5.30
N GLY A 115 7.55 0.56 -4.30
CA GLY A 115 7.25 1.08 -2.96
C GLY A 115 7.27 2.61 -2.94
N VAL A 116 6.34 3.22 -2.21
CA VAL A 116 6.38 4.67 -1.96
C VAL A 116 7.62 5.00 -1.14
N PRO A 117 8.55 5.84 -1.65
CA PRO A 117 9.78 6.12 -0.94
C PRO A 117 9.55 7.07 0.24
N LEU A 118 10.22 6.78 1.35
CA LEU A 118 10.34 7.71 2.45
C LEU A 118 11.35 8.83 2.14
N TRP A 119 11.17 9.97 2.80
CA TRP A 119 12.24 10.97 2.85
C TRP A 119 13.45 10.42 3.64
N GLN A 120 14.68 10.62 3.13
CA GLN A 120 15.92 10.05 3.68
C GLN A 120 16.06 10.16 5.20
N ARG A 121 15.83 11.36 5.79
CA ARG A 121 15.91 11.54 7.25
C ARG A 121 14.89 10.69 8.03
N ARG A 122 13.69 10.44 7.46
CA ARG A 122 12.70 9.54 8.07
C ARG A 122 13.13 8.09 7.96
N GLN A 123 13.74 7.73 6.84
CA GLN A 123 14.28 6.39 6.62
C GLN A 123 15.44 6.12 7.59
N TRP A 124 16.35 7.07 7.77
CA TRP A 124 17.45 6.94 8.74
C TRP A 124 16.94 6.84 10.18
N LYS A 125 16.00 7.70 10.59
CA LYS A 125 15.41 7.63 11.94
C LYS A 125 14.68 6.31 12.19
N ARG A 126 14.01 5.75 11.16
CA ARG A 126 13.22 4.51 11.26
C ARG A 126 14.08 3.26 11.06
N GLY A 127 15.14 3.36 10.27
CA GLY A 127 16.02 2.25 9.87
C GLY A 127 15.55 1.49 8.63
N PHE A 128 14.31 1.69 8.17
CA PHE A 128 13.73 1.03 7.00
C PHE A 128 12.61 1.85 6.37
N ASN A 129 12.28 1.51 5.11
CA ASN A 129 11.08 1.95 4.44
C ASN A 129 9.99 0.87 4.56
N GLN A 130 8.86 1.16 5.22
CA GLN A 130 7.77 0.21 5.41
C GLN A 130 7.15 -0.29 4.10
N SER A 131 7.08 0.57 3.06
CA SER A 131 6.57 0.16 1.75
C SER A 131 7.46 -0.89 1.11
N ASP A 132 8.79 -0.79 1.24
CA ASP A 132 9.74 -1.80 0.75
C ASP A 132 9.61 -3.14 1.49
N LEU A 133 9.37 -3.09 2.82
CA LEU A 133 9.12 -4.31 3.60
C LEU A 133 7.84 -5.04 3.15
N LEU A 134 6.83 -4.32 2.66
CA LEU A 134 5.63 -4.89 2.07
C LEU A 134 5.89 -5.40 0.64
N CYS A 135 6.65 -4.64 -0.17
CA CYS A 135 6.95 -4.99 -1.55
C CYS A 135 7.72 -6.30 -1.67
N ARG A 136 8.71 -6.52 -0.81
CA ARG A 136 9.61 -7.67 -0.88
C ARG A 136 8.89 -9.03 -0.84
N PRO A 137 7.99 -9.34 0.11
CA PRO A 137 7.20 -10.57 0.06
C PRO A 137 6.18 -10.58 -1.07
N LEU A 138 5.52 -9.44 -1.38
CA LEU A 138 4.54 -9.38 -2.46
C LEU A 138 5.15 -9.71 -3.82
N SER A 139 6.34 -9.19 -4.13
CA SER A 139 7.02 -9.46 -5.40
C SER A 139 7.32 -10.95 -5.58
N ARG A 140 7.74 -11.63 -4.50
CA ARG A 140 7.99 -13.07 -4.52
C ARG A 140 6.71 -13.90 -4.70
N TRP A 141 5.62 -13.51 -4.02
CA TRP A 141 4.36 -14.26 -4.05
C TRP A 141 3.56 -14.04 -5.33
N LEU A 142 3.75 -12.89 -5.98
CA LEU A 142 3.10 -12.51 -7.24
C LEU A 142 4.02 -12.73 -8.45
N ASP A 143 5.27 -13.13 -8.20
CA ASP A 143 6.29 -13.33 -9.23
C ASP A 143 6.37 -12.11 -10.17
N CYS A 144 6.63 -10.93 -9.61
CA CYS A 144 6.79 -9.67 -10.33
C CYS A 144 8.02 -8.92 -9.86
N ALA A 145 8.60 -8.10 -10.73
CA ALA A 145 9.84 -7.40 -10.44
C ALA A 145 9.65 -6.33 -9.34
N TRP A 146 10.65 -6.19 -8.46
CA TRP A 146 10.74 -5.13 -7.45
C TRP A 146 12.17 -4.68 -7.26
N ARG A 147 12.36 -3.37 -7.09
CA ARG A 147 13.62 -2.72 -6.72
C ARG A 147 13.33 -1.58 -5.76
N SER A 148 14.07 -1.50 -4.67
CA SER A 148 13.91 -0.45 -3.64
C SER A 148 14.32 0.94 -4.13
N ASP A 149 15.20 1.01 -5.12
CA ASP A 149 15.73 2.24 -5.73
C ASP A 149 14.99 2.65 -7.02
N ALA A 150 13.93 1.92 -7.41
CA ALA A 150 13.15 2.22 -8.60
C ALA A 150 12.58 3.65 -8.62
N LEU A 151 12.24 4.15 -7.45
CA LEU A 151 11.67 5.48 -7.23
C LEU A 151 12.35 6.14 -6.04
N THR A 152 12.88 7.34 -6.23
CA THR A 152 13.54 8.10 -5.19
C THR A 152 12.79 9.39 -4.86
N ARG A 153 12.93 9.90 -3.63
CA ARG A 153 12.33 11.15 -3.19
C ARG A 153 13.39 12.23 -3.04
N ARG A 154 13.41 13.20 -3.95
CA ARG A 154 14.43 14.26 -4.02
C ARG A 154 14.23 15.41 -3.05
N ARG A 155 12.99 15.72 -2.63
CA ARG A 155 12.69 16.91 -1.80
C ARG A 155 12.02 16.54 -0.49
N ARG A 156 12.40 17.27 0.59
CA ARG A 156 11.64 17.30 1.83
C ARG A 156 10.31 18.00 1.55
N THR A 157 9.21 17.28 1.66
CA THR A 157 7.90 17.93 1.70
C THR A 157 7.53 18.17 3.15
N ALA A 158 6.98 19.35 3.46
CA ALA A 158 6.56 19.69 4.83
C ALA A 158 5.59 18.63 5.39
N THR A 159 5.61 18.46 6.72
CA THR A 159 4.77 17.50 7.43
C THR A 159 3.29 17.82 7.14
N GLN A 160 2.53 16.86 6.65
CA GLN A 160 1.20 17.05 6.07
C GLN A 160 0.11 17.49 7.07
N HIS A 161 0.39 17.49 8.38
CA HIS A 161 -0.61 17.82 9.41
C HIS A 161 -1.03 19.30 9.43
N GLN A 162 -0.27 20.21 8.84
CA GLN A 162 -0.51 21.66 8.89
C GLN A 162 -0.82 22.32 7.54
N LEU A 163 -0.89 21.55 6.44
CA LEU A 163 -1.07 22.12 5.10
C LEU A 163 -2.47 21.85 4.53
N SER A 164 -3.07 22.85 3.88
CA SER A 164 -4.29 22.68 3.08
C SER A 164 -4.07 21.70 1.91
N ALA A 165 -5.13 21.12 1.37
CA ALA A 165 -5.06 20.18 0.25
C ALA A 165 -4.36 20.76 -0.99
N ARG A 166 -4.52 22.07 -1.25
CA ARG A 166 -3.88 22.80 -2.35
C ARG A 166 -2.35 22.91 -2.14
N LEU A 167 -1.91 23.26 -0.95
CA LEU A 167 -0.49 23.35 -0.58
C LEU A 167 0.19 21.98 -0.58
N ARG A 168 -0.52 20.92 -0.19
CA ARG A 168 -0.02 19.53 -0.29
C ARG A 168 0.28 19.13 -1.73
N LYS A 169 -0.59 19.50 -2.68
CA LYS A 169 -0.42 19.20 -4.10
C LYS A 169 0.80 19.94 -4.69
N GLN A 170 1.00 21.22 -4.34
CA GLN A 170 2.16 22.00 -4.76
C GLN A 170 3.48 21.46 -4.16
N ASN A 171 3.44 21.04 -2.90
CA ASN A 171 4.59 20.53 -2.17
C ASN A 171 5.13 19.20 -2.72
N LEU A 172 4.28 18.40 -3.38
CA LEU A 172 4.63 17.10 -3.95
C LEU A 172 5.08 17.17 -5.43
N LYS A 173 4.84 18.30 -6.10
CA LYS A 173 5.21 18.47 -7.52
C LYS A 173 6.74 18.33 -7.67
N ASN A 174 7.16 17.41 -8.55
CA ASN A 174 8.57 17.07 -8.79
C ASN A 174 9.34 16.56 -7.54
N ALA A 175 8.63 16.00 -6.56
CA ALA A 175 9.25 15.44 -5.36
C ALA A 175 9.87 14.06 -5.58
N PHE A 176 9.53 13.39 -6.67
CA PHE A 176 9.94 12.02 -6.99
C PHE A 176 10.72 11.97 -8.29
N GLN A 177 11.67 11.03 -8.36
CA GLN A 177 12.41 10.69 -9.56
C GLN A 177 12.32 9.19 -9.78
N LEU A 178 12.11 8.81 -11.04
CA LEU A 178 12.10 7.43 -11.50
C LEU A 178 13.49 7.07 -12.04
N GLU A 179 13.99 5.90 -11.63
CA GLU A 179 15.32 5.38 -12.01
C GLU A 179 15.21 4.18 -12.99
N LEU A 180 14.06 4.01 -13.64
CA LEU A 180 13.76 2.89 -14.53
C LEU A 180 12.99 3.34 -15.76
N SER A 181 13.16 2.62 -16.87
CA SER A 181 12.21 2.65 -17.99
C SER A 181 10.98 1.80 -17.65
N LEU A 182 9.79 2.32 -18.02
CA LEU A 182 8.50 1.67 -17.72
C LEU A 182 7.63 1.47 -18.97
N GLN A 183 8.23 1.61 -20.15
CA GLN A 183 7.47 1.59 -21.42
C GLN A 183 6.59 0.33 -21.55
N GLY A 184 5.28 0.54 -21.60
CA GLY A 184 4.27 -0.51 -21.73
C GLY A 184 4.01 -1.34 -20.46
N HIS A 185 4.70 -1.09 -19.33
CA HIS A 185 4.56 -1.90 -18.12
C HIS A 185 3.29 -1.58 -17.32
N HIS A 186 2.71 -2.61 -16.72
CA HIS A 186 1.67 -2.51 -15.70
C HIS A 186 2.33 -2.39 -14.31
N ILE A 187 2.07 -1.31 -13.60
CA ILE A 187 2.77 -0.98 -12.34
C ILE A 187 1.81 -1.02 -11.16
N ALA A 188 2.26 -1.62 -10.05
CA ALA A 188 1.59 -1.52 -8.76
C ALA A 188 2.41 -0.66 -7.80
N ILE A 189 1.84 0.46 -7.31
CA ILE A 189 2.41 1.29 -6.26
C ILE A 189 1.97 0.72 -4.92
N VAL A 190 2.91 0.47 -4.00
CA VAL A 190 2.62 -0.04 -2.66
C VAL A 190 2.91 1.03 -1.61
N ASP A 191 1.93 1.29 -0.75
CA ASP A 191 2.06 2.14 0.44
C ASP A 191 1.42 1.44 1.66
N ASP A 192 1.72 1.88 2.86
CA ASP A 192 1.06 1.34 4.05
C ASP A 192 -0.30 2.03 4.29
N VAL A 193 -0.38 3.35 4.15
CA VAL A 193 -1.62 4.12 4.37
C VAL A 193 -1.81 5.18 3.29
N VAL A 194 -2.90 5.09 2.56
CA VAL A 194 -3.34 6.13 1.64
C VAL A 194 -4.35 7.03 2.37
N THR A 195 -3.98 8.29 2.58
CA THR A 195 -4.86 9.31 3.18
C THR A 195 -5.64 10.05 2.08
N THR A 196 -5.22 11.24 1.70
CA THR A 196 -5.83 12.00 0.59
C THR A 196 -5.52 11.43 -0.79
N GLY A 197 -4.56 10.51 -0.88
CA GLY A 197 -4.05 9.97 -2.15
C GLY A 197 -3.10 10.90 -2.90
N SER A 198 -2.75 12.07 -2.35
CA SER A 198 -1.91 13.06 -3.05
C SER A 198 -0.52 12.51 -3.43
N THR A 199 0.09 11.72 -2.56
CA THR A 199 1.42 11.11 -2.80
C THR A 199 1.34 10.10 -3.94
N VAL A 200 0.44 9.14 -3.84
CA VAL A 200 0.26 8.12 -4.88
C VAL A 200 -0.22 8.73 -6.20
N ALA A 201 -0.99 9.83 -6.16
CA ALA A 201 -1.40 10.56 -7.37
C ALA A 201 -0.21 11.21 -8.09
N GLU A 202 0.71 11.82 -7.37
CA GLU A 202 1.91 12.39 -7.99
C GLU A 202 2.82 11.32 -8.57
N ILE A 203 3.01 10.21 -7.84
CA ILE A 203 3.77 9.06 -8.33
C ILE A 203 3.09 8.46 -9.57
N SER A 204 1.77 8.23 -9.54
CA SER A 204 1.04 7.68 -10.70
C SER A 204 1.20 8.53 -11.95
N ARG A 205 1.09 9.87 -11.83
CA ARG A 205 1.33 10.77 -12.97
C ARG A 205 2.76 10.68 -13.49
N LEU A 206 3.74 10.55 -12.58
CA LEU A 206 5.13 10.38 -12.98
C LEU A 206 5.32 9.08 -13.77
N LEU A 207 4.76 7.95 -13.28
CA LEU A 207 4.88 6.65 -13.94
C LEU A 207 4.21 6.65 -15.32
N LEU A 208 2.99 7.20 -15.44
CA LEU A 208 2.28 7.30 -16.71
C LEU A 208 3.01 8.17 -17.72
N ARG A 209 3.58 9.33 -17.29
CA ARG A 209 4.40 10.17 -18.15
C ARG A 209 5.69 9.48 -18.62
N ASN A 210 6.18 8.48 -17.90
CA ASN A 210 7.36 7.69 -18.27
C ASN A 210 6.98 6.35 -18.94
N GLY A 211 5.79 6.27 -19.52
CA GLY A 211 5.39 5.19 -20.41
C GLY A 211 4.73 3.98 -19.74
N ALA A 212 4.40 4.04 -18.44
CA ALA A 212 3.62 2.96 -17.83
C ALA A 212 2.25 2.82 -18.52
N ALA A 213 1.85 1.59 -18.84
CA ALA A 213 0.57 1.30 -19.47
C ALA A 213 -0.59 1.49 -18.49
N THR A 214 -0.45 0.96 -17.28
CA THR A 214 -1.44 1.13 -16.21
C THR A 214 -0.76 1.28 -14.86
N VAL A 215 -1.47 1.91 -13.91
CA VAL A 215 -1.04 2.06 -12.54
C VAL A 215 -2.12 1.56 -11.59
N GLN A 216 -1.75 0.68 -10.68
CA GLN A 216 -2.54 0.24 -9.54
C GLN A 216 -1.97 0.82 -8.26
N VAL A 217 -2.81 1.08 -7.26
CA VAL A 217 -2.39 1.50 -5.92
C VAL A 217 -2.80 0.44 -4.92
N TRP A 218 -1.85 -0.09 -4.17
CA TRP A 218 -2.07 -1.10 -3.14
C TRP A 218 -1.67 -0.55 -1.78
N CYS A 219 -2.53 -0.64 -0.79
CA CYS A 219 -2.23 -0.18 0.57
C CYS A 219 -2.84 -1.09 1.64
N ILE A 220 -2.29 -1.02 2.84
CA ILE A 220 -2.89 -1.74 3.98
C ILE A 220 -4.15 -1.01 4.41
N CYS A 221 -4.08 0.29 4.59
CA CYS A 221 -5.22 1.08 5.03
C CYS A 221 -5.45 2.32 4.18
N ARG A 222 -6.72 2.75 4.15
CA ARG A 222 -7.13 4.05 3.69
C ARG A 222 -7.85 4.81 4.80
N THR A 223 -7.61 6.11 4.92
CA THR A 223 -8.44 6.98 5.76
C THR A 223 -9.66 7.42 4.95
N LEU A 224 -10.83 7.25 5.53
CA LEU A 224 -12.12 7.67 4.99
C LEU A 224 -12.34 9.17 5.19
#